data_ab20bda22ea005a041e797cbc250a265
#
_entry.id   ab20bda22ea005a041e797cbc250a265
#
_cell.length_a   1.000
_cell.length_b   1.000
_cell.length_c   1.000
_cell.angle_alpha   90.00
_cell.angle_beta   90.00
_cell.angle_gamma   90.00
#
_symmetry.space_group_name_H-M   'P 1'
#
loop_
_entity.id
_entity.type
_entity.pdbx_description
1 polymer ?
#
loop_
_entity_poly.entity_id
_entity_poly.type
_entity_poly.pdbx_seq_one_letter_code
_entity_poly.pdbx_strand_id
1 'polypeptide(L)'
;MKSNWIVYTKKADFKAIGERFGIDQVMARIIRNRGLETDEQINMYLNGTVDDMHSPHLLKDADKCVDILTDKIQAGKKIHIIGDYDIDGICSTTILYKGLKAAGADVTFAVPDRIIDGYGINEHLIDEAYNLSLIHISEPTRHAQI
;
A
#
# COMPACT_ATOMS: atom_id res chain seq x y z
N MET A 1 -7.10 19.89 27.74
CA MET A 1 -5.88 20.34 27.04
C MET A 1 -6.23 21.49 26.12
N LYS A 2 -5.49 22.61 26.12
CA LYS A 2 -5.67 23.66 25.11
C LYS A 2 -4.94 23.20 23.84
N SER A 3 -5.68 23.02 22.75
CA SER A 3 -5.10 22.70 21.43
C SER A 3 -4.56 23.98 20.80
N ASN A 4 -3.31 24.00 20.39
CA ASN A 4 -2.75 25.08 19.60
C ASN A 4 -2.90 24.73 18.10
N TRP A 5 -3.67 25.53 17.41
CA TRP A 5 -3.83 25.39 15.95
C TRP A 5 -2.74 26.22 15.26
N ILE A 6 -1.96 25.55 14.41
CA ILE A 6 -0.89 26.18 13.64
C ILE A 6 -1.23 26.04 12.16
N VAL A 7 -1.23 27.15 11.44
CA VAL A 7 -1.34 27.13 9.98
C VAL A 7 0.05 26.83 9.40
N TYR A 8 0.18 25.68 8.79
CA TYR A 8 1.41 25.31 8.09
C TYR A 8 1.54 26.12 6.79
N THR A 9 2.57 26.97 6.70
CA THR A 9 2.77 27.84 5.55
C THR A 9 4.19 27.74 5.03
N LYS A 10 4.39 27.02 3.92
CA LYS A 10 5.60 27.16 3.12
C LYS A 10 5.42 28.35 2.18
N LYS A 11 6.37 29.29 2.20
CA LYS A 11 6.32 30.48 1.34
C LYS A 11 6.57 30.08 -0.11
N ALA A 12 5.74 30.58 -1.03
CA ALA A 12 5.88 30.47 -2.48
C ALA A 12 5.00 31.52 -3.16
N ASP A 13 5.26 31.78 -4.43
CA ASP A 13 4.35 32.57 -5.28
C ASP A 13 3.22 31.66 -5.77
N PHE A 14 2.15 31.56 -4.95
CA PHE A 14 1.01 30.71 -5.25
C PHE A 14 0.23 31.18 -6.47
N LYS A 15 0.31 32.49 -6.82
CA LYS A 15 -0.31 33.03 -8.00
C LYS A 15 0.42 32.55 -9.26
N ALA A 16 1.73 32.67 -9.28
CA ALA A 16 2.53 32.20 -10.40
C ALA A 16 2.42 30.68 -10.60
N ILE A 17 2.40 29.90 -9.52
CA ILE A 17 2.16 28.46 -9.59
C ILE A 17 0.77 28.17 -10.15
N GLY A 18 -0.26 28.87 -9.67
CA GLY A 18 -1.63 28.70 -10.14
C GLY A 18 -1.77 28.98 -11.64
N GLU A 19 -1.20 30.09 -12.13
CA GLU A 19 -1.21 30.47 -13.54
C GLU A 19 -0.47 29.44 -14.41
N ARG A 20 0.66 28.92 -13.93
CA ARG A 20 1.49 27.96 -14.68
C ARG A 20 0.81 26.60 -14.84
N PHE A 21 0.14 26.11 -13.80
CA PHE A 21 -0.46 24.77 -13.79
C PHE A 21 -1.97 24.76 -13.98
N GLY A 22 -2.59 25.93 -14.21
CA GLY A 22 -4.04 26.03 -14.40
C GLY A 22 -4.86 25.67 -13.16
N ILE A 23 -4.34 25.93 -11.96
CA ILE A 23 -4.98 25.66 -10.67
C ILE A 23 -5.17 26.94 -9.87
N ASP A 24 -6.09 26.94 -8.91
CA ASP A 24 -6.27 28.07 -8.02
C ASP A 24 -5.15 28.19 -6.96
N GLN A 25 -5.05 29.36 -6.36
CA GLN A 25 -4.00 29.66 -5.38
C GLN A 25 -4.09 28.83 -4.10
N VAL A 26 -5.29 28.36 -3.73
CA VAL A 26 -5.48 27.50 -2.55
C VAL A 26 -4.92 26.11 -2.84
N MET A 27 -5.20 25.57 -4.03
CA MET A 27 -4.64 24.31 -4.46
C MET A 27 -3.12 24.40 -4.56
N ALA A 28 -2.57 25.46 -5.14
CA ALA A 28 -1.14 25.71 -5.21
C ALA A 28 -0.49 25.72 -3.80
N ARG A 29 -1.16 26.32 -2.81
CA ARG A 29 -0.71 26.31 -1.41
C ARG A 29 -0.75 24.92 -0.80
N ILE A 30 -1.79 24.14 -1.05
CA ILE A 30 -1.92 22.78 -0.52
C ILE A 30 -0.78 21.91 -1.08
N ILE A 31 -0.55 21.96 -2.38
CA ILE A 31 0.53 21.22 -3.07
C ILE A 31 1.88 21.60 -2.49
N ARG A 32 2.14 22.90 -2.36
CA ARG A 32 3.40 23.40 -1.80
C ARG A 32 3.62 22.98 -0.34
N ASN A 33 2.55 22.96 0.46
CA ASN A 33 2.60 22.50 1.84
C ASN A 33 2.88 20.98 1.95
N ARG A 34 2.57 20.19 0.93
CA ARG A 34 2.94 18.77 0.83
C ARG A 34 4.41 18.53 0.48
N GLY A 35 5.18 19.60 0.27
CA GLY A 35 6.62 19.50 0.00
C GLY A 35 6.99 19.42 -1.47
N LEU A 36 6.04 19.59 -2.38
CA LEU A 36 6.31 19.61 -3.81
C LEU A 36 6.81 21.01 -4.20
N GLU A 37 8.09 21.08 -4.57
CA GLU A 37 8.81 22.35 -4.71
C GLU A 37 9.16 22.71 -6.16
N THR A 38 9.43 21.68 -6.97
CA THR A 38 9.80 21.88 -8.38
C THR A 38 8.59 21.73 -9.29
N ASP A 39 8.70 22.30 -10.49
CA ASP A 39 7.65 22.20 -11.50
C ASP A 39 7.40 20.74 -11.93
N GLU A 40 8.46 19.94 -12.00
CA GLU A 40 8.37 18.51 -12.31
C GLU A 40 7.59 17.76 -11.24
N GLN A 41 7.85 18.03 -9.94
CA GLN A 41 7.12 17.44 -8.84
C GLN A 41 5.64 17.82 -8.86
N ILE A 42 5.34 19.09 -9.12
CA ILE A 42 3.97 19.59 -9.19
C ILE A 42 3.25 18.96 -10.40
N ASN A 43 3.90 18.92 -11.55
CA ASN A 43 3.33 18.29 -12.74
C ASN A 43 3.08 16.79 -12.53
N MET A 44 4.04 16.07 -11.94
CA MET A 44 3.90 14.66 -11.59
C MET A 44 2.69 14.45 -10.66
N TYR A 45 2.53 15.31 -9.66
CA TYR A 45 1.43 15.22 -8.70
C TYR A 45 0.05 15.47 -9.34
N LEU A 46 -0.03 16.41 -10.28
CA LEU A 46 -1.29 16.79 -10.93
C LEU A 46 -1.66 15.89 -12.10
N ASN A 47 -0.68 15.45 -12.88
CA ASN A 47 -0.88 14.83 -14.17
C ASN A 47 -0.21 13.44 -14.28
N GLY A 48 0.39 12.95 -13.20
CA GLY A 48 1.06 11.66 -13.20
C GLY A 48 0.12 10.51 -13.56
N THR A 49 0.65 9.56 -14.29
CA THR A 49 -0.04 8.37 -14.78
C THR A 49 0.54 7.11 -14.16
N VAL A 50 -0.02 5.96 -14.49
CA VAL A 50 0.53 4.65 -14.07
C VAL A 50 1.96 4.44 -14.58
N ASP A 51 2.29 5.02 -15.74
CA ASP A 51 3.64 4.90 -16.32
C ASP A 51 4.71 5.67 -15.54
N ASP A 52 4.28 6.63 -14.71
CA ASP A 52 5.17 7.41 -13.83
C ASP A 52 5.42 6.72 -12.48
N MET A 53 4.83 5.56 -12.24
CA MET A 53 5.04 4.80 -11.00
C MET A 53 6.48 4.31 -10.90
N HIS A 54 7.01 4.35 -9.69
CA HIS A 54 8.32 3.76 -9.43
C HIS A 54 8.33 2.26 -9.72
N SER A 55 9.48 1.78 -10.21
CA SER A 55 9.66 0.34 -10.41
C SER A 55 9.46 -0.42 -9.07
N PRO A 56 8.70 -1.53 -9.06
CA PRO A 56 8.51 -2.34 -7.86
C PRO A 56 9.83 -2.95 -7.33
N HIS A 57 10.87 -3.08 -8.17
CA HIS A 57 12.21 -3.51 -7.76
C HIS A 57 12.90 -2.55 -6.78
N LEU A 58 12.42 -1.29 -6.66
CA LEU A 58 12.92 -0.35 -5.66
C LEU A 58 12.39 -0.65 -4.24
N LEU A 59 11.36 -1.48 -4.13
CA LEU A 59 10.85 -1.91 -2.83
C LEU A 59 11.85 -2.90 -2.22
N LYS A 60 12.25 -2.63 -0.98
CA LYS A 60 13.17 -3.51 -0.24
C LYS A 60 12.65 -4.95 -0.24
N ASP A 61 13.53 -5.89 -0.55
CA ASP A 61 13.28 -7.33 -0.58
C ASP A 61 12.20 -7.79 -1.60
N ALA A 62 11.72 -6.94 -2.51
CA ALA A 62 10.72 -7.33 -3.50
C ALA A 62 11.20 -8.49 -4.39
N ASP A 63 12.39 -8.38 -4.95
CA ASP A 63 12.96 -9.44 -5.81
C ASP A 63 13.13 -10.75 -5.06
N LYS A 64 13.63 -10.70 -3.83
CA LYS A 64 13.74 -11.88 -2.96
C LYS A 64 12.38 -12.52 -2.68
N CYS A 65 11.35 -11.71 -2.48
CA CYS A 65 9.98 -12.19 -2.27
C CYS A 65 9.47 -12.91 -3.53
N VAL A 66 9.72 -12.34 -4.71
CA VAL A 66 9.36 -12.94 -6.00
C VAL A 66 10.07 -14.28 -6.20
N ASP A 67 11.36 -14.36 -5.90
CA ASP A 67 12.14 -15.61 -6.01
C ASP A 67 11.53 -16.70 -5.10
N ILE A 68 11.26 -16.38 -3.83
CA ILE A 68 10.66 -17.31 -2.87
C ILE A 68 9.29 -17.79 -3.36
N LEU A 69 8.42 -16.88 -3.81
CA LEU A 69 7.09 -17.23 -4.31
C LEU A 69 7.20 -18.11 -5.57
N THR A 70 8.11 -17.78 -6.47
CA THR A 70 8.34 -18.57 -7.69
C THR A 70 8.76 -20.00 -7.35
N ASP A 71 9.71 -20.16 -6.44
CA ASP A 71 10.15 -21.48 -5.98
C ASP A 71 9.01 -22.28 -5.34
N LYS A 72 8.16 -21.64 -4.53
CA LYS A 72 6.99 -22.28 -3.90
C LYS A 72 5.94 -22.70 -4.92
N ILE A 73 5.67 -21.86 -5.92
CA ILE A 73 4.74 -22.16 -7.01
C ILE A 73 5.26 -23.37 -7.83
N GLN A 74 6.53 -23.34 -8.22
CA GLN A 74 7.16 -24.45 -8.98
C GLN A 74 7.16 -25.75 -8.19
N ALA A 75 7.32 -25.68 -6.86
CA ALA A 75 7.27 -26.84 -5.98
C ALA A 75 5.82 -27.31 -5.66
N GLY A 76 4.80 -26.69 -6.26
CA GLY A 76 3.39 -27.02 -6.03
C GLY A 76 2.92 -26.80 -4.58
N LYS A 77 3.56 -25.84 -3.87
CA LYS A 77 3.19 -25.54 -2.49
C LYS A 77 1.97 -24.63 -2.44
N LYS A 78 1.09 -24.87 -1.47
CA LYS A 78 -0.04 -23.98 -1.19
C LYS A 78 0.44 -22.65 -0.63
N ILE A 79 -0.20 -21.59 -1.05
CA ILE A 79 0.02 -20.23 -0.57
C ILE A 79 -1.29 -19.75 0.05
N HIS A 80 -1.22 -19.18 1.26
CA HIS A 80 -2.36 -18.60 1.92
C HIS A 80 -2.10 -17.13 2.22
N ILE A 81 -3.04 -16.27 1.84
CA ILE A 81 -2.97 -14.84 2.05
C ILE A 81 -3.89 -14.50 3.21
N ILE A 82 -3.37 -13.85 4.25
CA ILE A 82 -4.20 -13.27 5.30
C ILE A 82 -4.20 -11.76 5.08
N GLY A 83 -5.35 -11.22 4.68
CA GLY A 83 -5.56 -9.79 4.48
C GLY A 83 -6.22 -9.12 5.67
N ASP A 84 -6.39 -7.79 5.60
CA ASP A 84 -7.20 -7.03 6.55
C ASP A 84 -8.59 -6.75 5.96
N TYR A 85 -9.55 -6.40 6.81
CA TYR A 85 -10.92 -6.10 6.40
C TYR A 85 -11.14 -4.66 5.93
N ASP A 86 -10.14 -3.79 6.02
CA ASP A 86 -10.25 -2.44 5.49
C ASP A 86 -10.11 -2.42 3.95
N ILE A 87 -10.32 -1.25 3.35
CA ILE A 87 -10.30 -1.13 1.88
C ILE A 87 -8.94 -1.48 1.30
N ASP A 88 -7.86 -1.12 1.99
CA ASP A 88 -6.50 -1.38 1.53
C ASP A 88 -6.16 -2.87 1.65
N GLY A 89 -6.57 -3.52 2.75
CA GLY A 89 -6.42 -4.95 2.97
C GLY A 89 -7.20 -5.78 1.94
N ILE A 90 -8.46 -5.43 1.67
CA ILE A 90 -9.27 -6.12 0.66
C ILE A 90 -8.69 -5.94 -0.74
N CYS A 91 -8.29 -4.71 -1.11
CA CYS A 91 -7.70 -4.43 -2.42
C CYS A 91 -6.37 -5.16 -2.61
N SER A 92 -5.46 -5.09 -1.63
CA SER A 92 -4.16 -5.76 -1.71
C SER A 92 -4.28 -7.27 -1.75
N THR A 93 -5.16 -7.86 -0.92
CA THR A 93 -5.48 -9.29 -0.96
C THR A 93 -6.01 -9.72 -2.32
N THR A 94 -6.92 -8.93 -2.91
CA THR A 94 -7.50 -9.22 -4.23
C THR A 94 -6.44 -9.18 -5.33
N ILE A 95 -5.57 -8.17 -5.33
CA ILE A 95 -4.48 -8.02 -6.31
C ILE A 95 -3.52 -9.20 -6.21
N LEU A 96 -3.08 -9.51 -4.99
CA LEU A 96 -2.12 -10.58 -4.75
C LEU A 96 -2.72 -11.95 -5.09
N TYR A 97 -3.97 -12.22 -4.68
CA TYR A 97 -4.69 -13.46 -5.01
C TYR A 97 -4.79 -13.64 -6.53
N LYS A 98 -5.24 -12.62 -7.26
CA LYS A 98 -5.37 -12.69 -8.72
C LYS A 98 -4.02 -12.87 -9.41
N GLY A 99 -2.98 -12.15 -8.96
CA GLY A 99 -1.64 -12.25 -9.50
C GLY A 99 -1.04 -13.64 -9.31
N LEU A 100 -1.10 -14.19 -8.11
CA LEU A 100 -0.60 -15.53 -7.81
C LEU A 100 -1.39 -16.61 -8.54
N LYS A 101 -2.72 -16.45 -8.64
CA LYS A 101 -3.56 -17.36 -9.41
C LYS A 101 -3.19 -17.38 -10.88
N ALA A 102 -2.95 -16.21 -11.48
CA ALA A 102 -2.51 -16.07 -12.87
C ALA A 102 -1.11 -16.66 -13.09
N ALA A 103 -0.23 -16.63 -12.06
CA ALA A 103 1.07 -17.28 -12.07
C ALA A 103 1.01 -18.82 -11.86
N GLY A 104 -0.18 -19.40 -11.70
CA GLY A 104 -0.37 -20.84 -11.53
C GLY A 104 -0.26 -21.36 -10.11
N ALA A 105 -0.30 -20.48 -9.10
CA ALA A 105 -0.24 -20.87 -7.70
C ALA A 105 -1.54 -21.58 -7.24
N ASP A 106 -1.38 -22.56 -6.34
CA ASP A 106 -2.45 -23.03 -5.47
C ASP A 106 -2.59 -22.06 -4.31
N VAL A 107 -3.48 -21.07 -4.47
CA VAL A 107 -3.61 -19.94 -3.54
C VAL A 107 -5.01 -19.85 -2.96
N THR A 108 -5.08 -19.60 -1.66
CA THR A 108 -6.29 -19.31 -0.89
C THR A 108 -6.11 -18.00 -0.11
N PHE A 109 -7.19 -17.45 0.43
CA PHE A 109 -7.10 -16.25 1.24
C PHE A 109 -8.10 -16.29 2.40
N ALA A 110 -7.81 -15.54 3.45
CA ALA A 110 -8.72 -15.21 4.54
C ALA A 110 -8.69 -13.70 4.82
N VAL A 111 -9.82 -13.19 5.27
CA VAL A 111 -9.97 -11.80 5.75
C VAL A 111 -10.67 -11.89 7.10
N PRO A 112 -10.16 -11.24 8.15
CA PRO A 112 -10.75 -11.30 9.49
C PRO A 112 -12.17 -10.73 9.49
N ASP A 113 -13.03 -11.32 10.33
CA ASP A 113 -14.33 -10.75 10.61
C ASP A 113 -14.18 -9.55 11.57
N ARG A 114 -14.75 -8.40 11.18
CA ARG A 114 -14.62 -7.16 11.93
C ARG A 114 -15.13 -7.26 13.38
N ILE A 115 -16.12 -8.08 13.62
CA ILE A 115 -16.81 -8.19 14.93
C ILE A 115 -16.17 -9.28 15.77
N ILE A 116 -15.83 -10.42 15.17
CA ILE A 116 -15.35 -11.61 15.87
C ILE A 116 -13.84 -11.56 16.07
N ASP A 117 -13.11 -11.24 15.01
CA ASP A 117 -11.66 -11.35 14.98
C ASP A 117 -10.94 -10.04 15.34
N GLY A 118 -11.60 -8.89 15.15
CA GLY A 118 -10.99 -7.58 15.36
C GLY A 118 -10.05 -7.18 14.23
N TYR A 119 -9.16 -6.22 14.49
CA TYR A 119 -8.25 -5.67 13.50
C TYR A 119 -6.91 -6.41 13.45
N GLY A 120 -6.47 -6.77 12.25
CA GLY A 120 -5.17 -7.38 12.00
C GLY A 120 -5.16 -8.91 12.15
N ILE A 121 -3.94 -9.45 12.20
CA ILE A 121 -3.72 -10.89 12.35
C ILE A 121 -4.06 -11.30 13.80
N ASN A 122 -4.87 -12.34 13.95
CA ASN A 122 -5.25 -12.90 15.23
C ASN A 122 -4.95 -14.41 15.28
N GLU A 123 -5.07 -14.97 16.48
CA GLU A 123 -4.75 -16.37 16.77
C GLU A 123 -5.62 -17.35 15.97
N HIS A 124 -6.91 -17.02 15.79
CA HIS A 124 -7.86 -17.82 15.04
C HIS A 124 -7.45 -17.99 13.56
N LEU A 125 -7.06 -16.90 12.89
CA LEU A 125 -6.59 -16.94 11.48
C LEU A 125 -5.27 -17.71 11.33
N ILE A 126 -4.41 -17.64 12.35
CA ILE A 126 -3.17 -18.43 12.38
C ILE A 126 -3.47 -19.91 12.53
N ASP A 127 -4.41 -20.27 13.41
CA ASP A 127 -4.84 -21.65 13.63
C ASP A 127 -5.51 -22.22 12.37
N GLU A 128 -6.33 -21.44 11.67
CA GLU A 128 -6.89 -21.84 10.38
C GLU A 128 -5.78 -22.10 9.35
N ALA A 129 -4.81 -21.22 9.23
CA ALA A 129 -3.67 -21.39 8.34
C ALA A 129 -2.85 -22.64 8.71
N TYR A 130 -2.63 -22.88 10.00
CA TYR A 130 -1.94 -24.07 10.50
C TYR A 130 -2.70 -25.36 10.16
N ASN A 131 -4.02 -25.38 10.32
CA ASN A 131 -4.87 -26.53 9.98
C ASN A 131 -4.87 -26.83 8.47
N LEU A 132 -4.59 -25.83 7.63
CA LEU A 132 -4.37 -26.02 6.20
C LEU A 132 -2.98 -26.61 5.86
N SER A 133 -2.20 -26.99 6.86
CA SER A 133 -0.82 -27.50 6.72
C SER A 133 0.13 -26.53 6.05
N LEU A 134 -0.05 -25.25 6.32
CA LEU A 134 0.79 -24.19 5.76
C LEU A 134 1.97 -23.90 6.70
N ILE A 135 3.17 -23.83 6.11
CA ILE A 135 4.35 -23.36 6.83
C ILE A 135 4.32 -21.84 6.81
N HIS A 136 4.34 -21.27 8.00
CA HIS A 136 4.16 -19.87 8.24
C HIS A 136 5.32 -18.98 7.73
N ILE A 137 4.98 -17.91 7.04
CA ILE A 137 5.82 -16.72 6.88
C ILE A 137 4.94 -15.51 7.14
N SER A 138 5.21 -14.78 8.22
CA SER A 138 4.52 -13.53 8.50
C SER A 138 5.46 -12.36 8.24
N GLU A 139 4.95 -11.31 7.61
CA GLU A 139 5.63 -10.04 7.62
C GLU A 139 5.34 -9.29 8.91
N PRO A 140 6.34 -8.57 9.48
CA PRO A 140 6.08 -7.66 10.57
C PRO A 140 5.12 -6.57 10.07
N THR A 141 3.95 -6.49 10.70
CA THR A 141 2.98 -5.45 10.41
C THR A 141 3.63 -4.09 10.63
N ARG A 142 3.70 -3.30 9.58
CA ARG A 142 4.06 -1.89 9.69
C ARG A 142 2.92 -1.19 10.40
N HIS A 143 3.10 -0.88 11.68
CA HIS A 143 2.20 0.05 12.34
C HIS A 143 2.25 1.37 11.57
N ALA A 144 1.17 1.66 10.84
CA ALA A 144 0.95 3.00 10.34
C ALA A 144 0.72 3.88 11.57
N GLN A 145 1.76 4.61 11.97
CA GLN A 145 1.59 5.72 12.88
C GLN A 145 0.93 6.85 12.08
N ILE A 146 -0.34 7.08 12.37
CA ILE A 146 -1.07 8.27 11.96
C ILE A 146 -0.66 9.43 12.87
#